data_5fd003e6d34f3592ddf897c0a393c244
#
_entry.id   5fd003e6d34f3592ddf897c0a393c244
#
_cell.length_a   1.000
_cell.length_b   1.000
_cell.length_c   1.000
_cell.angle_alpha   90.00
_cell.angle_beta   90.00
_cell.angle_gamma   90.00
#
_symmetry.space_group_name_H-M   'P 1'
#
loop_
_entity.id
_entity.type
_entity.pdbx_description
1 polymer ?
#
loop_
_entity_poly.entity_id
_entity_poly.type
_entity_poly.pdbx_seq_one_letter_code
_entity_poly.pdbx_strand_id
1 'polypeptide(L)'
;MLFRSAWPVESVAMMNSIGISVEGDPMHGDRVHFTVMRPDPTTADALSEAAKQIAKTTSATAIICFTTSGSTARRIARERPSVPILVLTPSKETARRLGLLWGTHAVHTRDVESFEDMVGKAKRMALRTGIAKAGDRVIVMARSEERRVGKECRL
;
A
#
# COMPACT_ATOMS: atom_id res chain seq x y z
N MET A 1 -8.82 4.42 -27.02
CA MET A 1 -8.71 3.27 -27.92
C MET A 1 -9.34 2.08 -27.19
N LEU A 2 -10.52 1.65 -27.61
CA LEU A 2 -11.19 0.51 -27.00
C LEU A 2 -10.52 -0.78 -27.47
N PHE A 3 -10.22 -1.68 -26.56
CA PHE A 3 -9.77 -3.04 -26.89
C PHE A 3 -10.78 -3.69 -27.81
N ARG A 4 -10.47 -3.80 -29.09
CA ARG A 4 -11.27 -4.52 -30.08
C ARG A 4 -10.78 -5.97 -30.15
N SER A 5 -11.10 -6.74 -29.15
CA SER A 5 -10.85 -8.19 -29.16
C SER A 5 -12.17 -8.92 -29.34
N ALA A 6 -12.18 -9.97 -30.15
CA ALA A 6 -13.29 -10.91 -30.20
C ALA A 6 -13.43 -11.72 -28.90
N TRP A 7 -12.36 -11.72 -28.07
CA TRP A 7 -12.23 -12.48 -26.84
C TRP A 7 -11.75 -11.57 -25.68
N PRO A 8 -12.54 -10.56 -25.25
CA PRO A 8 -12.07 -9.57 -24.30
C PRO A 8 -11.80 -10.15 -22.91
N VAL A 9 -12.61 -11.09 -22.45
CA VAL A 9 -12.46 -11.73 -21.13
C VAL A 9 -11.23 -12.64 -21.11
N GLU A 10 -11.07 -13.45 -22.11
CA GLU A 10 -9.95 -14.39 -22.26
C GLU A 10 -8.62 -13.63 -22.41
N SER A 11 -8.63 -12.52 -23.12
CA SER A 11 -7.44 -11.67 -23.26
C SER A 11 -6.99 -11.11 -21.91
N VAL A 12 -7.92 -10.59 -21.10
CA VAL A 12 -7.61 -10.08 -19.77
C VAL A 12 -7.21 -11.20 -18.83
N ALA A 13 -7.86 -12.37 -18.90
CA ALA A 13 -7.50 -13.54 -18.11
C ALA A 13 -6.08 -14.03 -18.44
N MET A 14 -5.71 -14.05 -19.72
CA MET A 14 -4.36 -14.42 -20.15
C MET A 14 -3.32 -13.40 -19.64
N MET A 15 -3.59 -12.10 -19.78
CA MET A 15 -2.71 -11.05 -19.26
C MET A 15 -2.51 -11.18 -17.75
N ASN A 16 -3.57 -11.46 -17.01
CA ASN A 16 -3.51 -11.70 -15.57
C ASN A 16 -2.67 -12.94 -15.22
N SER A 17 -2.85 -14.04 -15.94
CA SER A 17 -2.07 -15.28 -15.74
C SER A 17 -0.59 -15.07 -15.99
N ILE A 18 -0.24 -14.32 -17.04
CA ILE A 18 1.16 -13.96 -17.33
C ILE A 18 1.72 -13.09 -16.19
N GLY A 19 0.96 -12.08 -15.74
CA GLY A 19 1.36 -11.23 -14.62
C GLY A 19 1.66 -12.03 -13.35
N ILE A 20 0.75 -12.92 -12.95
CA ILE A 20 0.92 -13.79 -11.78
C ILE A 20 2.16 -14.68 -11.93
N SER A 21 2.38 -15.26 -13.12
CA SER A 21 3.54 -16.11 -13.38
C SER A 21 4.86 -15.36 -13.27
N VAL A 22 4.90 -14.13 -13.82
CA VAL A 22 6.10 -13.27 -13.76
C VAL A 22 6.36 -12.77 -12.33
N GLU A 23 5.33 -12.35 -11.62
CA GLU A 23 5.46 -11.88 -10.23
C GLU A 23 5.84 -13.00 -9.25
N GLY A 24 5.49 -14.26 -9.58
CA GLY A 24 5.88 -15.46 -8.83
C GLY A 24 7.32 -15.90 -9.06
N ASP A 25 8.03 -15.36 -10.05
CA ASP A 25 9.42 -15.71 -10.34
C ASP A 25 10.34 -15.19 -9.21
N PRO A 26 11.19 -16.04 -8.59
CA PRO A 26 12.12 -15.59 -7.54
C PRO A 26 13.03 -14.44 -7.96
N MET A 27 13.39 -14.34 -9.25
CA MET A 27 14.20 -13.25 -9.78
C MET A 27 13.42 -11.96 -10.05
N HIS A 28 12.09 -11.99 -9.97
CA HIS A 28 11.26 -10.82 -10.27
C HIS A 28 11.58 -9.66 -9.31
N GLY A 29 11.70 -9.93 -8.02
CA GLY A 29 12.01 -8.93 -7.00
C GLY A 29 13.32 -8.19 -7.27
N ASP A 30 14.36 -8.90 -7.68
CA ASP A 30 15.67 -8.31 -7.99
C ASP A 30 15.60 -7.45 -9.26
N ARG A 31 14.92 -7.92 -10.30
CA ARG A 31 14.73 -7.17 -11.56
C ARG A 31 13.95 -5.88 -11.36
N VAL A 32 12.91 -5.91 -10.56
CA VAL A 32 12.10 -4.72 -10.24
C VAL A 32 12.93 -3.68 -9.48
N HIS A 33 13.87 -4.10 -8.62
CA HIS A 33 14.76 -3.18 -7.92
C HIS A 33 15.61 -2.30 -8.86
N PHE A 34 16.01 -2.81 -10.01
CA PHE A 34 16.79 -2.02 -10.98
C PHE A 34 15.94 -0.98 -11.74
N THR A 35 14.62 -1.14 -11.73
CA THR A 35 13.71 -0.26 -12.49
C THR A 35 13.04 0.81 -11.63
N VAL A 36 13.10 0.68 -10.29
CA VAL A 36 12.50 1.64 -9.37
C VAL A 36 13.27 2.96 -9.41
N MET A 37 12.55 4.06 -9.65
CA MET A 37 13.11 5.41 -9.57
C MET A 37 13.69 5.64 -8.17
N ARG A 38 14.88 6.25 -8.12
CA ARG A 38 15.49 6.61 -6.83
C ARG A 38 14.49 7.45 -6.01
N PRO A 39 14.32 7.15 -4.72
CA PRO A 39 13.46 7.96 -3.86
C PRO A 39 13.98 9.39 -3.79
N ASP A 40 13.08 10.35 -3.70
CA ASP A 40 13.47 11.73 -3.42
C ASP A 40 14.10 11.80 -2.01
N PRO A 41 15.06 12.71 -1.76
CA PRO A 41 15.70 12.85 -0.47
C PRO A 41 14.76 13.52 0.56
N THR A 42 13.60 12.89 0.80
CA THR A 42 12.60 13.34 1.74
C THR A 42 12.37 12.29 2.84
N THR A 43 12.03 12.75 4.04
CA THR A 43 11.69 11.85 5.16
C THR A 43 10.54 10.90 4.79
N ALA A 44 9.58 11.36 4.02
CA ALA A 44 8.43 10.54 3.62
C ALA A 44 8.84 9.39 2.68
N ASP A 45 9.77 9.63 1.78
CA ASP A 45 10.27 8.60 0.87
C ASP A 45 11.19 7.63 1.60
N ALA A 46 12.09 8.14 2.45
CA ALA A 46 12.94 7.31 3.30
C ALA A 46 12.12 6.36 4.21
N LEU A 47 11.04 6.86 4.80
CA LEU A 47 10.11 6.02 5.59
C LEU A 47 9.41 4.97 4.74
N SER A 48 9.06 5.27 3.49
CA SER A 48 8.41 4.32 2.59
C SER A 48 9.36 3.20 2.17
N GLU A 49 10.61 3.53 1.88
CA GLU A 49 11.67 2.55 1.62
C GLU A 49 11.95 1.69 2.87
N ALA A 50 12.07 2.32 4.03
CA ALA A 50 12.25 1.61 5.31
C ALA A 50 11.10 0.64 5.59
N ALA A 51 9.85 1.02 5.31
CA ALA A 51 8.70 0.14 5.50
C ALA A 51 8.79 -1.13 4.65
N LYS A 52 9.22 -1.01 3.38
CA LYS A 52 9.50 -2.17 2.52
C LYS A 52 10.57 -3.07 3.13
N GLN A 53 11.69 -2.48 3.57
CA GLN A 53 12.78 -3.25 4.16
C GLN A 53 12.36 -3.92 5.48
N ILE A 54 11.63 -3.21 6.34
CA ILE A 54 11.08 -3.77 7.57
C ILE A 54 10.13 -4.93 7.26
N ALA A 55 9.23 -4.77 6.27
CA ALA A 55 8.31 -5.84 5.86
C ALA A 55 9.06 -7.11 5.47
N LYS A 56 10.11 -6.98 4.67
CA LYS A 56 10.97 -8.09 4.25
C LYS A 56 11.69 -8.74 5.44
N THR A 57 12.34 -7.94 6.28
CA THR A 57 13.16 -8.43 7.40
C THR A 57 12.33 -9.09 8.49
N THR A 58 11.14 -8.57 8.78
CA THR A 58 10.26 -9.09 9.85
C THR A 58 9.27 -10.13 9.36
N SER A 59 9.28 -10.46 8.06
CA SER A 59 8.27 -11.33 7.42
C SER A 59 6.86 -10.84 7.72
N ALA A 60 6.64 -9.53 7.62
CA ALA A 60 5.31 -8.97 7.81
C ALA A 60 4.39 -9.40 6.67
N THR A 61 3.11 -9.62 6.97
CA THR A 61 2.09 -10.07 6.00
C THR A 61 1.55 -8.92 5.16
N ALA A 62 1.57 -7.69 5.67
CA ALA A 62 1.05 -6.51 4.97
C ALA A 62 1.65 -5.22 5.50
N ILE A 63 1.60 -4.18 4.67
CA ILE A 63 1.80 -2.79 5.08
C ILE A 63 0.43 -2.10 5.08
N ILE A 64 0.05 -1.50 6.20
CA ILE A 64 -1.20 -0.76 6.35
C ILE A 64 -0.87 0.73 6.41
N CYS A 65 -1.44 1.53 5.54
CA CYS A 65 -1.21 2.97 5.58
C CYS A 65 -2.52 3.76 5.68
N PHE A 66 -2.47 4.79 6.51
CA PHE A 66 -3.53 5.80 6.62
C PHE A 66 -3.15 7.00 5.77
N THR A 67 -4.08 7.46 4.93
CA THR A 67 -3.84 8.60 4.06
C THR A 67 -5.14 9.25 3.62
N THR A 68 -5.19 10.58 3.61
CA THR A 68 -6.32 11.34 3.07
C THR A 68 -6.15 11.60 1.58
N SER A 69 -4.97 12.04 1.17
CA SER A 69 -4.66 12.40 -0.23
C SER A 69 -4.19 11.21 -1.09
N GLY A 70 -3.78 10.11 -0.46
CA GLY A 70 -3.19 8.96 -1.15
C GLY A 70 -1.68 9.08 -1.39
N SER A 71 -1.02 10.14 -0.93
CA SER A 71 0.40 10.38 -1.17
C SER A 71 1.28 9.28 -0.56
N THR A 72 0.99 8.89 0.69
CA THR A 72 1.72 7.82 1.39
C THR A 72 1.59 6.48 0.64
N ALA A 73 0.37 6.12 0.24
CA ALA A 73 0.13 4.89 -0.51
C ALA A 73 0.90 4.84 -1.84
N ARG A 74 0.96 5.97 -2.56
CA ARG A 74 1.73 6.07 -3.82
C ARG A 74 3.23 5.89 -3.61
N ARG A 75 3.79 6.48 -2.53
CA ARG A 75 5.20 6.29 -2.20
C ARG A 75 5.52 4.84 -1.87
N ILE A 76 4.72 4.20 -1.02
CA ILE A 76 4.91 2.79 -0.67
C ILE A 76 4.77 1.90 -1.92
N ALA A 77 3.75 2.12 -2.75
CA ALA A 77 3.53 1.34 -3.97
C ALA A 77 4.68 1.50 -4.99
N ARG A 78 5.31 2.69 -5.06
CA ARG A 78 6.50 2.92 -5.88
C ARG A 78 7.65 2.01 -5.48
N GLU A 79 7.83 1.77 -4.19
CA GLU A 79 8.90 0.90 -3.68
C GLU A 79 8.68 -0.59 -3.99
N ARG A 80 7.51 -0.97 -4.49
CA ARG A 80 7.19 -2.37 -4.87
C ARG A 80 7.48 -3.37 -3.73
N PRO A 81 6.88 -3.22 -2.54
CA PRO A 81 7.05 -4.21 -1.49
C PRO A 81 6.51 -5.58 -1.93
N SER A 82 7.11 -6.66 -1.43
CA SER A 82 6.66 -8.03 -1.70
C SER A 82 5.35 -8.42 -1.01
N VAL A 83 4.81 -7.53 -0.19
CA VAL A 83 3.58 -7.74 0.59
C VAL A 83 2.50 -6.74 0.16
N PRO A 84 1.20 -7.09 0.27
CA PRO A 84 0.12 -6.20 -0.08
C PRO A 84 0.09 -4.94 0.78
N ILE A 85 -0.41 -3.85 0.18
CA ILE A 85 -0.58 -2.55 0.83
C ILE A 85 -2.08 -2.34 1.10
N LEU A 86 -2.48 -2.40 2.37
CA LEU A 86 -3.84 -2.03 2.77
C LEU A 86 -3.91 -0.54 3.04
N VAL A 87 -4.69 0.17 2.24
CA VAL A 87 -4.85 1.62 2.36
C VAL A 87 -6.16 1.95 3.04
N LEU A 88 -6.11 2.69 4.13
CA LEU A 88 -7.28 3.17 4.86
C LEU A 88 -7.41 4.68 4.67
N THR A 89 -8.52 5.12 4.10
CA THR A 89 -8.73 6.54 3.76
C THR A 89 -10.16 6.99 4.06
N PRO A 90 -10.35 8.24 4.57
CA PRO A 90 -11.67 8.82 4.76
C PRO A 90 -12.29 9.35 3.45
N SER A 91 -11.53 9.41 2.36
CA SER A 91 -11.99 9.89 1.06
C SER A 91 -12.38 8.73 0.14
N LYS A 92 -13.65 8.67 -0.26
CA LYS A 92 -14.13 7.68 -1.25
C LYS A 92 -13.46 7.85 -2.61
N GLU A 93 -13.21 9.09 -3.02
CA GLU A 93 -12.54 9.39 -4.28
C GLU A 93 -11.08 8.86 -4.25
N THR A 94 -10.37 9.16 -3.17
CA THR A 94 -9.01 8.66 -2.97
C THR A 94 -8.98 7.13 -2.97
N ALA A 95 -9.91 6.46 -2.27
CA ALA A 95 -9.98 5.01 -2.27
C ALA A 95 -10.14 4.43 -3.69
N ARG A 96 -11.03 5.03 -4.51
CA ARG A 96 -11.23 4.58 -5.90
C ARG A 96 -9.99 4.78 -6.77
N ARG A 97 -9.33 5.93 -6.65
CA ARG A 97 -8.09 6.23 -7.39
C ARG A 97 -6.94 5.31 -7.03
N LEU A 98 -6.83 4.97 -5.74
CA LEU A 98 -5.77 4.10 -5.25
C LEU A 98 -5.96 2.64 -5.65
N GLY A 99 -7.16 2.21 -6.02
CA GLY A 99 -7.41 0.87 -6.57
C GLY A 99 -6.69 0.59 -7.90
N LEU A 100 -6.14 1.63 -8.56
CA LEU A 100 -5.33 1.50 -9.76
C LEU A 100 -3.82 1.40 -9.48
N LEU A 101 -3.40 1.53 -8.22
CA LEU A 101 -2.00 1.41 -7.86
C LEU A 101 -1.60 -0.05 -7.65
N TRP A 102 -0.38 -0.35 -8.00
CA TRP A 102 0.19 -1.68 -7.81
C TRP A 102 0.16 -2.12 -6.35
N GLY A 103 -0.29 -3.34 -6.11
CA GLY A 103 -0.27 -3.98 -4.81
C GLY A 103 -1.15 -3.33 -3.74
N THR A 104 -2.00 -2.36 -4.09
CA THR A 104 -2.85 -1.68 -3.11
C THR A 104 -4.25 -2.26 -3.04
N HIS A 105 -4.73 -2.42 -1.82
CA HIS A 105 -6.14 -2.67 -1.50
C HIS A 105 -6.68 -1.49 -0.71
N ALA A 106 -7.43 -0.62 -1.36
CA ALA A 106 -7.91 0.61 -0.75
C ALA A 106 -9.31 0.46 -0.18
N VAL A 107 -9.48 0.84 1.09
CA VAL A 107 -10.74 0.77 1.82
C VAL A 107 -11.13 2.14 2.34
N HIS A 108 -12.35 2.55 2.04
CA HIS A 108 -12.92 3.75 2.64
C HIS A 108 -13.33 3.46 4.09
N THR A 109 -12.82 4.26 5.03
CA THR A 109 -13.13 4.17 6.46
C THR A 109 -13.37 5.57 7.02
N ARG A 110 -13.96 5.66 8.21
CA ARG A 110 -13.95 6.93 8.95
C ARG A 110 -12.52 7.30 9.32
N ASP A 111 -12.26 8.58 9.54
CA ASP A 111 -10.97 9.04 10.02
C ASP A 111 -10.65 8.48 11.42
N VAL A 112 -9.40 8.56 11.81
CA VAL A 112 -8.91 8.09 13.11
C VAL A 112 -8.69 9.29 14.03
N GLU A 113 -9.08 9.14 15.29
CA GLU A 113 -9.01 10.23 16.26
C GLU A 113 -7.83 10.10 17.22
N SER A 114 -7.38 8.86 17.45
CA SER A 114 -6.27 8.54 18.35
C SER A 114 -5.36 7.47 17.77
N PHE A 115 -4.20 7.28 18.41
CA PHE A 115 -3.28 6.21 18.07
C PHE A 115 -3.90 4.82 18.32
N GLU A 116 -4.61 4.66 19.43
CA GLU A 116 -5.29 3.42 19.78
C GLU A 116 -6.38 3.07 18.77
N ASP A 117 -7.18 4.06 18.34
CA ASP A 117 -8.19 3.86 17.28
C ASP A 117 -7.54 3.48 15.97
N MET A 118 -6.42 4.11 15.63
CA MET A 118 -5.64 3.79 14.43
C MET A 118 -5.18 2.33 14.43
N VAL A 119 -4.54 1.88 15.52
CA VAL A 119 -4.07 0.48 15.66
C VAL A 119 -5.24 -0.49 15.66
N GLY A 120 -6.30 -0.18 16.42
CA GLY A 120 -7.51 -1.00 16.47
C GLY A 120 -8.20 -1.11 15.11
N LYS A 121 -8.27 -0.03 14.36
CA LYS A 121 -8.84 0.01 13.00
C LYS A 121 -7.98 -0.77 12.01
N ALA A 122 -6.67 -0.59 12.07
CA ALA A 122 -5.74 -1.34 11.23
C ALA A 122 -5.92 -2.85 11.41
N LYS A 123 -5.94 -3.33 12.66
CA LYS A 123 -6.15 -4.75 13.00
C LYS A 123 -7.50 -5.26 12.46
N ARG A 124 -8.60 -4.57 12.77
CA ARG A 124 -9.94 -4.96 12.31
C ARG A 124 -10.03 -5.05 10.79
N MET A 125 -9.46 -4.07 10.09
CA MET A 125 -9.53 -4.02 8.63
C MET A 125 -8.66 -5.08 7.97
N ALA A 126 -7.47 -5.34 8.49
CA ALA A 126 -6.59 -6.40 8.00
C ALA A 126 -7.25 -7.80 8.10
N LEU A 127 -7.89 -8.09 9.24
CA LEU A 127 -8.63 -9.33 9.44
C LEU A 127 -9.87 -9.40 8.54
N ARG A 128 -10.63 -8.32 8.44
CA ARG A 128 -11.87 -8.28 7.66
C ARG A 128 -11.65 -8.41 6.16
N THR A 129 -10.54 -7.88 5.65
CA THR A 129 -10.16 -8.01 4.23
C THR A 129 -9.48 -9.34 3.90
N GLY A 130 -9.15 -10.14 4.90
CA GLY A 130 -8.44 -11.41 4.72
C GLY A 130 -6.95 -11.24 4.35
N ILE A 131 -6.43 -10.00 4.40
CA ILE A 131 -5.03 -9.72 4.08
C ILE A 131 -4.08 -10.25 5.16
N ALA A 132 -4.54 -10.25 6.42
CA ALA A 132 -3.79 -10.82 7.54
C ALA A 132 -4.69 -11.68 8.44
N LYS A 133 -4.09 -12.60 9.17
CA LYS A 133 -4.72 -13.47 10.14
C LYS A 133 -4.30 -13.11 11.57
N ALA A 134 -5.01 -13.66 12.56
CA ALA A 134 -4.60 -13.50 13.96
C ALA A 134 -3.20 -14.12 14.17
N GLY A 135 -2.31 -13.36 14.79
CA GLY A 135 -0.91 -13.74 15.00
C GLY A 135 0.06 -13.18 13.94
N ASP A 136 -0.45 -12.71 12.80
CA ASP A 136 0.39 -12.12 11.77
C ASP A 136 0.97 -10.76 12.20
N ARG A 137 2.16 -10.46 11.68
CA ARG A 137 2.79 -9.15 11.81
C ARG A 137 2.37 -8.25 10.67
N VAL A 138 1.98 -7.03 10.99
CA VAL A 138 1.66 -5.98 10.01
C VAL A 138 2.43 -4.71 10.36
N ILE A 139 2.80 -3.95 9.34
CA ILE A 139 3.41 -2.63 9.52
C ILE A 139 2.32 -1.60 9.38
N VAL A 140 2.22 -0.68 10.34
CA VAL A 140 1.27 0.43 10.28
C VAL A 140 2.03 1.73 10.05
N MET A 141 1.70 2.42 8.97
CA MET A 141 2.25 3.72 8.62
C MET A 141 1.16 4.78 8.68
N ALA A 142 1.42 5.83 9.44
CA ALA A 142 0.57 7.02 9.47
C ALA A 142 1.45 8.26 9.44
N ARG A 143 0.98 9.29 8.74
CA ARG A 143 1.66 10.58 8.70
C ARG A 143 0.99 11.53 9.69
N SER A 144 1.74 12.04 10.64
CA SER A 144 1.25 12.98 11.65
C SER A 144 0.84 14.35 11.06
N GLU A 145 1.35 14.69 9.88
CA GLU A 145 1.06 15.99 9.22
C GLU A 145 -0.35 16.09 8.61
N GLU A 146 -1.08 14.99 8.49
CA GLU A 146 -2.48 15.03 8.06
C GLU A 146 -3.45 15.41 9.21
N ARG A 147 -2.97 15.43 10.44
CA ARG A 147 -3.70 16.04 11.56
C ARG A 147 -3.36 17.52 11.61
N ARG A 148 -4.20 18.36 11.02
CA ARG A 148 -4.27 19.79 11.35
C ARG A 148 -4.73 19.92 12.81
N VAL A 149 -3.84 19.77 13.74
CA VAL A 149 -3.95 20.36 15.05
C VAL A 149 -2.80 21.34 15.13
N GLY A 150 -3.14 22.63 15.02
CA GLY A 150 -2.18 23.70 15.18
C GLY A 150 -1.53 23.62 16.54
N LYS A 151 -0.30 23.14 16.57
CA LYS A 151 0.72 23.47 17.55
C LYS A 151 2.05 23.31 16.83
N GLU A 152 2.64 24.47 16.52
CA GLU A 152 4.05 24.57 16.21
C GLU A 152 4.84 23.95 17.37
N CYS A 153 5.43 22.79 17.18
CA CYS A 153 6.56 22.39 18.02
C CYS A 153 7.79 23.13 17.50
N ARG A 154 8.10 24.28 18.10
CA ARG A 154 9.46 24.82 18.08
C ARG A 154 10.28 24.05 19.11
N LEU A 155 11.35 23.42 18.65
CA LEU A 155 12.48 23.05 19.48
C LEU A 155 13.23 24.30 19.92
#